data_99b2ff7f5471498ecba0d1631f598c4b
#
_entry.id   99b2ff7f5471498ecba0d1631f598c4b
#
_cell.length_a   1.000
_cell.length_b   1.000
_cell.length_c   1.000
_cell.angle_alpha   90.00
_cell.angle_beta   90.00
_cell.angle_gamma   90.00
#
_symmetry.space_group_name_H-M   'P 1'
#
loop_
_entity.id
_entity.type
_entity.pdbx_description
1 polymer ?
#
loop_
_entity_poly.entity_id
_entity_poly.type
_entity_poly.pdbx_seq_one_letter_code
_entity_poly.pdbx_strand_id
1 'polypeptide(L)'
;MMKRRDVIGAAAGLIGSVWVRPATADADELAAAVAAFAGGAPVRAGRVEFDIAPLVENGNTVPVTVRVPSPMTEADHVTTIAIFNQRNPQRDVANFSLGPRAGRATVSTRIRLAGSQQLVAVAKMNDGACWSRTIDVLVTLAACVEP
;
A
#
# COMPACT_ATOMS: atom_id res chain seq x y z
N MET A 1 64.86 5.17 13.89
CA MET A 1 64.24 6.29 14.61
C MET A 1 63.16 6.89 13.75
N MET A 2 61.91 6.62 14.04
CA MET A 2 60.78 7.19 13.30
C MET A 2 60.62 8.66 13.68
N LYS A 3 60.74 9.54 12.71
CA LYS A 3 60.55 10.98 12.90
C LYS A 3 59.07 11.27 13.19
N ARG A 4 58.83 12.15 14.17
CA ARG A 4 57.50 12.58 14.63
C ARG A 4 56.59 13.17 13.53
N ARG A 5 57.04 13.18 12.28
CA ARG A 5 56.32 13.70 11.12
C ARG A 5 55.47 12.67 10.36
N ASP A 6 55.67 11.39 10.65
CA ASP A 6 55.01 10.30 9.90
C ASP A 6 53.70 9.81 10.53
N VAL A 7 53.27 10.42 11.65
CA VAL A 7 52.06 10.01 12.38
C VAL A 7 50.83 10.83 12.00
N ILE A 8 50.96 11.88 11.18
CA ILE A 8 49.84 12.78 10.82
C ILE A 8 49.10 12.34 9.57
N GLY A 9 49.49 11.24 8.92
CA GLY A 9 48.91 10.78 7.65
C GLY A 9 47.78 9.75 7.74
N ALA A 10 47.39 9.28 8.94
CA ALA A 10 46.47 8.13 9.06
C ALA A 10 45.11 8.44 9.68
N ALA A 11 44.73 9.70 9.74
CA ALA A 11 43.40 10.10 10.29
C ALA A 11 42.52 10.77 9.23
N ALA A 12 42.48 10.21 8.04
CA ALA A 12 41.58 10.69 6.99
C ALA A 12 40.65 9.56 6.55
N GLY A 13 39.40 9.62 6.95
CA GLY A 13 38.35 8.99 6.19
C GLY A 13 37.53 7.85 6.79
N LEU A 14 36.95 8.04 7.95
CA LEU A 14 35.68 7.39 8.25
C LEU A 14 34.55 8.44 8.14
N ILE A 15 34.35 8.92 6.92
CA ILE A 15 33.10 9.56 6.57
C ILE A 15 32.07 8.42 6.52
N GLY A 16 31.39 8.21 7.63
CA GLY A 16 30.25 7.31 7.67
C GLY A 16 29.24 7.76 6.63
N SER A 17 29.10 6.97 5.57
CA SER A 17 28.05 7.15 4.59
C SER A 17 26.72 6.93 5.34
N VAL A 18 26.11 8.01 5.82
CA VAL A 18 24.73 7.98 6.27
C VAL A 18 23.90 7.69 5.01
N TRP A 19 23.55 6.44 4.82
CA TRP A 19 22.61 6.03 3.80
C TRP A 19 21.24 6.58 4.21
N VAL A 20 20.94 7.77 3.74
CA VAL A 20 19.57 8.28 3.78
C VAL A 20 18.77 7.38 2.85
N ARG A 21 17.97 6.49 3.42
CA ARG A 21 16.99 5.73 2.64
C ARG A 21 16.02 6.73 2.01
N PRO A 22 15.95 6.82 0.68
CA PRO A 22 15.01 7.72 0.04
C PRO A 22 13.57 7.23 0.28
N ALA A 23 12.60 8.14 0.19
CA ALA A 23 11.16 7.86 0.32
C ALA A 23 10.61 6.80 -0.67
N THR A 24 11.42 6.34 -1.61
CA THR A 24 11.13 5.24 -2.55
C THR A 24 10.96 3.88 -1.87
N ALA A 25 11.55 3.65 -0.68
CA ALA A 25 11.46 2.36 0.01
C ALA A 25 10.01 2.00 0.37
N ASP A 26 9.20 2.96 0.79
CA ASP A 26 7.78 2.73 1.13
C ASP A 26 6.95 2.40 -0.12
N ALA A 27 7.24 3.04 -1.25
CA ALA A 27 6.58 2.75 -2.51
C ALA A 27 6.95 1.35 -3.04
N ASP A 28 8.21 0.95 -2.89
CA ASP A 28 8.69 -0.37 -3.29
C ASP A 28 8.07 -1.47 -2.43
N GLU A 29 7.92 -1.26 -1.13
CA GLU A 29 7.25 -2.19 -0.22
C GLU A 29 5.76 -2.33 -0.55
N LEU A 30 5.09 -1.23 -0.89
CA LEU A 30 3.70 -1.25 -1.33
C LEU A 30 3.55 -2.06 -2.63
N ALA A 31 4.40 -1.80 -3.61
CA ALA A 31 4.40 -2.54 -4.88
C ALA A 31 4.68 -4.04 -4.66
N ALA A 32 5.59 -4.39 -3.77
CA ALA A 32 5.89 -5.77 -3.41
C ALA A 32 4.70 -6.47 -2.74
N ALA A 33 3.99 -5.78 -1.84
CA ALA A 33 2.80 -6.32 -1.19
C ALA A 33 1.67 -6.59 -2.19
N VAL A 34 1.44 -5.69 -3.12
CA VAL A 34 0.46 -5.85 -4.21
C VAL A 34 0.84 -7.01 -5.11
N ALA A 35 2.11 -7.13 -5.50
CA ALA A 35 2.62 -8.22 -6.33
C ALA A 35 2.48 -9.58 -5.65
N ALA A 36 2.76 -9.66 -4.35
CA ALA A 36 2.58 -10.87 -3.55
C ALA A 36 1.12 -11.31 -3.48
N PHE A 37 0.20 -10.37 -3.32
CA PHE A 37 -1.24 -10.64 -3.37
C PHE A 37 -1.68 -11.16 -4.74
N ALA A 38 -1.16 -10.59 -5.82
CA ALA A 38 -1.48 -11.00 -7.19
C ALA A 38 -0.92 -12.40 -7.55
N GLY A 39 0.05 -12.91 -6.78
CA GLY A 39 0.62 -14.25 -6.99
C GLY A 39 1.32 -14.41 -8.33
N GLY A 40 1.96 -13.36 -8.84
CA GLY A 40 2.66 -13.35 -10.12
C GLY A 40 1.81 -12.93 -11.32
N ALA A 41 0.50 -12.74 -11.14
CA ALA A 41 -0.35 -12.17 -12.18
C ALA A 41 -0.06 -10.68 -12.38
N PRO A 42 -0.13 -10.15 -13.61
CA PRO A 42 0.00 -8.72 -13.84
C PRO A 42 -1.19 -7.99 -13.22
N VAL A 43 -0.92 -6.89 -12.52
CA VAL A 43 -1.93 -6.01 -11.94
C VAL A 43 -2.17 -4.85 -12.89
N ARG A 44 -3.38 -4.74 -13.42
CA ARG A 44 -3.77 -3.69 -14.37
C ARG A 44 -4.55 -2.60 -13.65
N ALA A 45 -4.31 -1.36 -14.03
CA ALA A 45 -5.14 -0.24 -13.57
C ALA A 45 -6.51 -0.27 -14.24
N GLY A 46 -7.55 -0.01 -13.48
CA GLY A 46 -8.93 0.06 -13.98
C GLY A 46 -9.89 -0.89 -13.28
N ARG A 47 -11.13 -0.91 -13.70
CA ARG A 47 -12.27 -1.70 -13.18
C ARG A 47 -12.58 -1.52 -11.70
N VAL A 48 -11.68 -0.98 -10.90
CA VAL A 48 -11.86 -0.77 -9.46
C VAL A 48 -12.24 0.68 -9.20
N GLU A 49 -13.36 0.89 -8.56
CA GLU A 49 -13.76 2.18 -8.00
C GLU A 49 -13.39 2.19 -6.52
N PHE A 50 -12.56 3.13 -6.13
CA PHE A 50 -12.12 3.29 -4.74
C PHE A 50 -12.58 4.65 -4.23
N ASP A 51 -13.62 4.63 -3.41
CA ASP A 51 -14.23 5.84 -2.85
C ASP A 51 -13.65 6.11 -1.46
N ILE A 52 -12.92 7.19 -1.38
CA ILE A 52 -12.32 7.74 -0.16
C ILE A 52 -12.17 9.25 -0.35
N ALA A 53 -12.38 10.02 0.72
CA ALA A 53 -12.14 11.47 0.68
C ALA A 53 -10.66 11.75 0.38
N PRO A 54 -10.35 12.61 -0.60
CA PRO A 54 -8.95 12.96 -0.92
C PRO A 54 -8.27 13.76 0.19
N LEU A 55 -9.06 14.45 1.01
CA LEU A 55 -8.62 15.14 2.22
C LEU A 55 -9.34 14.54 3.42
N VAL A 56 -8.58 13.99 4.35
CA VAL A 56 -9.05 13.37 5.58
C VAL A 56 -8.62 14.22 6.77
N GLU A 57 -9.58 14.74 7.51
CA GLU A 57 -9.32 15.56 8.69
C GLU A 57 -8.86 14.73 9.89
N ASN A 58 -9.34 13.50 10.01
CA ASN A 58 -9.00 12.58 11.09
C ASN A 58 -8.67 11.18 10.57
N GLY A 59 -7.39 10.83 10.62
CA GLY A 59 -6.90 9.53 10.18
C GLY A 59 -7.27 8.34 11.08
N ASN A 60 -7.84 8.55 12.27
CA ASN A 60 -8.20 7.45 13.18
C ASN A 60 -9.38 6.61 12.68
N THR A 61 -10.27 7.21 11.89
CA THR A 61 -11.43 6.52 11.35
C THR A 61 -11.80 7.11 9.99
N VAL A 62 -11.39 6.43 8.95
CA VAL A 62 -11.55 6.87 7.56
C VAL A 62 -12.48 5.90 6.83
N PRO A 63 -13.70 6.33 6.47
CA PRO A 63 -14.59 5.47 5.70
C PRO A 63 -14.06 5.29 4.28
N VAL A 64 -14.10 4.04 3.82
CA VAL A 64 -13.70 3.66 2.47
C VAL A 64 -14.72 2.70 1.87
N THR A 65 -14.92 2.80 0.57
CA THR A 65 -15.75 1.87 -0.20
C THR A 65 -15.02 1.48 -1.47
N VAL A 66 -14.99 0.20 -1.76
CA VAL A 66 -14.44 -0.36 -3.00
C VAL A 66 -15.55 -1.04 -3.77
N ARG A 67 -15.72 -0.68 -5.03
CA ARG A 67 -16.68 -1.30 -5.96
C ARG A 67 -15.94 -1.82 -7.17
N VAL A 68 -16.32 -3.01 -7.60
CA VAL A 68 -15.81 -3.59 -8.83
C VAL A 68 -17.01 -4.02 -9.67
N PRO A 69 -17.25 -3.39 -10.82
CA PRO A 69 -18.31 -3.82 -11.72
C PRO A 69 -18.08 -5.27 -12.17
N SER A 70 -19.00 -6.13 -11.83
CA SER A 70 -18.97 -7.55 -12.19
C SER A 70 -20.40 -8.11 -12.15
N PRO A 71 -20.77 -9.02 -13.06
CA PRO A 71 -22.08 -9.69 -13.02
C PRO A 71 -22.21 -10.63 -11.82
N MET A 72 -21.15 -10.97 -11.15
CA MET A 72 -21.12 -11.88 -9.99
C MET A 72 -21.82 -13.19 -10.27
N THR A 73 -21.43 -13.82 -11.38
CA THR A 73 -21.85 -15.18 -11.76
C THR A 73 -20.74 -16.16 -11.44
N GLU A 74 -21.02 -17.46 -11.48
CA GLU A 74 -19.98 -18.48 -11.31
C GLU A 74 -18.90 -18.38 -12.38
N ALA A 75 -19.26 -17.98 -13.60
CA ALA A 75 -18.32 -17.83 -14.71
C ALA A 75 -17.51 -16.53 -14.64
N ASP A 76 -18.06 -15.45 -14.04
CA ASP A 76 -17.40 -14.14 -13.96
C ASP A 76 -17.78 -13.45 -12.65
N HIS A 77 -16.84 -13.48 -11.70
CA HIS A 77 -17.03 -12.85 -10.40
C HIS A 77 -15.69 -12.40 -9.79
N VAL A 78 -15.78 -11.47 -8.85
CA VAL A 78 -14.66 -11.05 -8.01
C VAL A 78 -14.51 -12.04 -6.86
N THR A 79 -13.31 -12.57 -6.66
CA THR A 79 -13.02 -13.51 -5.57
C THR A 79 -12.48 -12.82 -4.33
N THR A 80 -11.70 -11.76 -4.52
CA THR A 80 -11.04 -11.06 -3.41
C THR A 80 -10.91 -9.58 -3.71
N ILE A 81 -11.14 -8.74 -2.71
CA ILE A 81 -10.78 -7.33 -2.72
C ILE A 81 -9.84 -7.09 -1.55
N ALA A 82 -8.71 -6.47 -1.80
CA ALA A 82 -7.73 -6.10 -0.78
C ALA A 82 -7.40 -4.62 -0.85
N ILE A 83 -7.12 -4.01 0.30
CA ILE A 83 -6.67 -2.62 0.40
C ILE A 83 -5.27 -2.62 1.02
N PHE A 84 -4.35 -1.95 0.36
CA PHE A 84 -2.97 -1.78 0.79
C PHE A 84 -2.66 -0.31 1.04
N ASN A 85 -1.72 -0.05 1.93
CA ASN A 85 -1.24 1.28 2.27
C ASN A 85 0.28 1.39 2.12
N GLN A 86 0.75 2.64 2.05
CA GLN A 86 2.16 2.95 1.86
C GLN A 86 2.92 3.14 3.18
N ARG A 87 2.28 3.73 4.20
CA ARG A 87 3.00 4.26 5.38
C ARG A 87 2.65 3.62 6.71
N ASN A 88 1.55 2.93 6.82
CA ASN A 88 1.21 2.22 8.05
C ASN A 88 2.19 1.06 8.30
N PRO A 89 2.36 0.61 9.55
CA PRO A 89 3.25 -0.51 9.87
C PRO A 89 2.93 -1.80 9.11
N GLN A 90 1.64 -2.07 8.90
CA GLN A 90 1.18 -3.16 8.06
C GLN A 90 0.74 -2.63 6.71
N ARG A 91 1.22 -3.24 5.63
CA ARG A 91 0.85 -2.87 4.24
C ARG A 91 -0.54 -3.38 3.89
N ASP A 92 -0.93 -4.51 4.40
CA ASP A 92 -2.24 -5.12 4.23
C ASP A 92 -3.23 -4.52 5.23
N VAL A 93 -4.14 -3.69 4.76
CA VAL A 93 -5.12 -2.98 5.60
C VAL A 93 -6.38 -3.80 5.79
N ALA A 94 -6.90 -4.37 4.71
CA ALA A 94 -8.14 -5.13 4.70
C ALA A 94 -8.15 -6.12 3.54
N ASN A 95 -8.77 -7.26 3.78
CA ASN A 95 -8.92 -8.31 2.79
C ASN A 95 -10.33 -8.91 2.88
N PHE A 96 -11.03 -8.95 1.75
CA PHE A 96 -12.40 -9.44 1.67
C PHE A 96 -12.49 -10.57 0.66
N SER A 97 -12.97 -11.71 1.10
CA SER A 97 -13.26 -12.84 0.23
C SER A 97 -14.72 -12.78 -0.22
N LEU A 98 -14.93 -12.86 -1.52
CA LEU A 98 -16.24 -12.80 -2.15
C LEU A 98 -16.51 -14.06 -2.97
N GLY A 99 -17.77 -14.28 -3.26
CA GLY A 99 -18.21 -15.34 -4.16
C GLY A 99 -19.42 -14.89 -4.97
N PRO A 100 -19.89 -15.72 -5.91
CA PRO A 100 -21.03 -15.36 -6.76
C PRO A 100 -22.30 -15.01 -5.97
N ARG A 101 -22.46 -15.56 -4.77
CA ARG A 101 -23.62 -15.29 -3.88
C ARG A 101 -23.59 -13.90 -3.26
N ALA A 102 -22.47 -13.18 -3.35
CA ALA A 102 -22.41 -11.81 -2.83
C ALA A 102 -23.34 -10.83 -3.57
N GLY A 103 -23.76 -11.17 -4.78
CA GLY A 103 -24.65 -10.38 -5.61
C GLY A 103 -23.99 -9.19 -6.26
N ARG A 104 -23.12 -8.48 -5.56
CA ARG A 104 -22.28 -7.39 -6.07
C ARG A 104 -20.93 -7.37 -5.37
N ALA A 105 -19.91 -6.91 -6.08
CA ALA A 105 -18.58 -6.74 -5.52
C ALA A 105 -18.40 -5.33 -4.96
N THR A 106 -19.02 -5.07 -3.82
CA THR A 106 -18.95 -3.79 -3.11
C THR A 106 -18.66 -4.06 -1.65
N VAL A 107 -17.58 -3.46 -1.13
CA VAL A 107 -17.18 -3.58 0.27
C VAL A 107 -16.97 -2.21 0.87
N SER A 108 -17.41 -2.01 2.10
CA SER A 108 -17.25 -0.77 2.85
C SER A 108 -16.71 -1.08 4.23
N THR A 109 -15.75 -0.27 4.66
CA THR A 109 -15.15 -0.39 6.00
C THR A 109 -14.60 0.95 6.47
N ARG A 110 -14.02 0.97 7.66
CA ARG A 110 -13.24 2.09 8.16
C ARG A 110 -11.82 1.65 8.40
N ILE A 111 -10.88 2.48 8.00
CA ILE A 111 -9.44 2.22 8.13
C ILE A 111 -8.78 3.31 8.96
N ARG A 112 -7.55 3.06 9.40
CA ARG A 112 -6.68 4.04 10.05
C ARG A 112 -5.54 4.42 9.13
N LEU A 113 -5.21 5.71 9.11
CA LEU A 113 -4.12 6.24 8.30
C LEU A 113 -3.09 6.94 9.18
N ALA A 114 -1.86 6.46 9.15
CA ALA A 114 -0.73 7.01 9.91
C ALA A 114 -0.21 8.35 9.37
N GLY A 115 -0.81 8.87 8.34
CA GLY A 115 -0.47 10.14 7.70
C GLY A 115 -0.87 10.15 6.24
N SER A 116 -0.56 11.25 5.57
CA SER A 116 -0.77 11.38 4.13
C SER A 116 0.02 10.32 3.39
N GLN A 117 -0.62 9.60 2.49
CA GLN A 117 -0.05 8.45 1.82
C GLN A 117 -0.83 8.01 0.60
N GLN A 118 -0.27 7.05 -0.10
CA GLN A 118 -0.90 6.35 -1.19
C GLN A 118 -1.63 5.11 -0.68
N LEU A 119 -2.82 4.86 -1.20
CA LEU A 119 -3.61 3.65 -0.97
C LEU A 119 -3.87 2.95 -2.29
N VAL A 120 -3.88 1.64 -2.27
CA VAL A 120 -4.19 0.79 -3.44
C VAL A 120 -5.29 -0.18 -3.08
N ALA A 121 -6.37 -0.17 -3.84
CA ALA A 121 -7.38 -1.23 -3.80
C ALA A 121 -7.13 -2.19 -4.98
N VAL A 122 -7.06 -3.48 -4.69
CA VAL A 122 -6.82 -4.53 -5.69
C VAL A 122 -7.96 -5.52 -5.67
N ALA A 123 -8.49 -5.83 -6.83
CA ALA A 123 -9.50 -6.86 -7.02
C ALA A 123 -8.91 -8.03 -7.81
N LYS A 124 -9.13 -9.24 -7.31
CA LYS A 124 -8.80 -10.48 -8.00
C LYS A 124 -10.08 -11.13 -8.51
N MET A 125 -10.08 -11.43 -9.80
CA MET A 125 -11.19 -12.10 -10.46
C MET A 125 -11.05 -13.63 -10.35
N ASN A 126 -12.12 -14.35 -10.63
CA ASN A 126 -12.13 -15.82 -10.61
C ASN A 126 -11.22 -16.47 -11.65
N ASP A 127 -10.87 -15.77 -12.73
CA ASP A 127 -9.90 -16.21 -13.74
C ASP A 127 -8.45 -15.89 -13.38
N GLY A 128 -8.21 -15.29 -12.22
CA GLY A 128 -6.89 -14.87 -11.75
C GLY A 128 -6.44 -13.48 -12.19
N ALA A 129 -7.20 -12.77 -13.02
CA ALA A 129 -6.91 -11.40 -13.41
C ALA A 129 -6.98 -10.47 -12.20
N CYS A 130 -6.03 -9.54 -12.11
CA CYS A 130 -5.96 -8.55 -11.04
C CYS A 130 -6.10 -7.14 -11.59
N TRP A 131 -6.95 -6.35 -10.94
CA TRP A 131 -7.19 -4.95 -11.28
C TRP A 131 -6.97 -4.08 -10.07
N SER A 132 -6.53 -2.85 -10.26
CA SER A 132 -6.23 -1.95 -9.16
C SER A 132 -6.65 -0.52 -9.40
N ARG A 133 -6.82 0.19 -8.30
CA ARG A 133 -6.99 1.64 -8.25
C ARG A 133 -6.08 2.19 -7.16
N THR A 134 -5.25 3.16 -7.52
CA THR A 134 -4.36 3.87 -6.60
C THR A 134 -4.90 5.28 -6.34
N ILE A 135 -4.92 5.71 -5.10
CA ILE A 135 -5.37 7.04 -4.68
C ILE A 135 -4.36 7.63 -3.71
N ASP A 136 -4.06 8.93 -3.89
CA ASP A 136 -3.31 9.73 -2.93
C ASP A 136 -4.29 10.39 -1.95
N VAL A 137 -4.02 10.25 -0.66
CA VAL A 137 -4.85 10.81 0.41
C VAL A 137 -4.03 11.74 1.28
N LEU A 138 -4.52 12.95 1.49
CA LEU A 138 -3.97 13.90 2.43
C LEU A 138 -4.66 13.75 3.79
N VAL A 139 -3.87 13.62 4.85
CA VAL A 139 -4.36 13.47 6.22
C VAL A 139 -3.82 14.61 7.07
N THR A 140 -4.72 15.38 7.69
CA THR A 140 -4.32 16.53 8.54
C THR A 140 -4.02 16.12 9.96
N LEU A 141 -4.79 15.18 10.52
CA LEU A 141 -4.54 14.59 11.83
C LEU A 141 -4.31 13.08 11.66
N ALA A 142 -3.07 12.65 11.82
CA ALA A 142 -2.68 11.24 11.69
C ALA A 142 -3.30 10.38 12.78
N ALA A 143 -3.56 9.11 12.44
CA ALA A 143 -3.95 8.12 13.43
C ALA A 143 -2.78 7.82 14.37
N CYS A 144 -3.10 7.56 15.65
CA CYS A 144 -2.15 6.94 16.58
C CYS A 144 -1.98 5.47 16.16
N VAL A 145 -0.81 5.14 15.64
CA VAL A 145 -0.42 3.75 15.35
C VAL A 145 0.62 3.33 16.37
N GLU A 146 0.37 2.22 17.04
CA GLU A 146 1.41 1.62 17.88
C GLU A 146 2.46 0.98 16.96
N PRO A 147 3.75 1.07 17.34
CA PRO A 147 4.84 0.49 16.56
C PRO A 147 4.82 -1.03 16.53
#